data_d190e56214eefae308ea4f00ec12e555
#
_entry.id   d190e56214eefae308ea4f00ec12e555
#
_cell.length_a   1.000
_cell.length_b   1.000
_cell.length_c   1.000
_cell.angle_alpha   90.00
_cell.angle_beta   90.00
_cell.angle_gamma   90.00
#
_symmetry.space_group_name_H-M   'P 1'
#
loop_
_entity.id
_entity.type
_entity.pdbx_description
1 polymer ?
#
loop_
_entity_poly.entity_id
_entity_poly.type
_entity_poly.pdbx_seq_one_letter_code
_entity_poly.pdbx_strand_id
1 'polypeptide(L)'
;MSNKYDLRTVRLSACLAISFLALAACSPAGVIVGGAASAGVAASEERGIKGAANDTLIRVKINEAWMRADFDAFSRLNLQIYEGRVLVSGRVPDQTQADKAVQAAWKPEGVREVINEIEISENSGLKGFANDTLINAQLDADLLFDGNVNSINYSTRAVGGTVYLLGVARDRDELD
;
A
#
# COMPACT_ATOMS: atom_id res chain seq x y z
N MET A 1 -41.05 33.64 21.37
CA MET A 1 -39.80 33.07 21.84
C MET A 1 -38.99 32.67 20.62
N SER A 2 -38.05 33.55 20.20
CA SER A 2 -37.26 33.36 18.97
C SER A 2 -35.98 32.63 19.34
N ASN A 3 -35.80 31.41 18.85
CA ASN A 3 -34.62 30.59 19.10
C ASN A 3 -33.53 30.97 18.08
N LYS A 4 -32.70 31.96 18.45
CA LYS A 4 -31.51 32.31 17.69
C LYS A 4 -30.38 31.36 18.06
N TYR A 5 -30.34 30.19 17.41
CA TYR A 5 -29.10 29.42 17.36
C TYR A 5 -28.12 30.22 16.51
N ASP A 6 -27.08 30.73 17.15
CA ASP A 6 -26.04 31.52 16.48
C ASP A 6 -25.33 30.61 15.45
N LEU A 7 -25.39 30.98 14.18
CA LEU A 7 -24.74 30.25 13.07
C LEU A 7 -23.24 30.02 13.33
N ARG A 8 -22.62 30.83 14.19
CA ARG A 8 -21.22 30.66 14.60
C ARG A 8 -21.03 29.47 15.52
N THR A 9 -21.93 29.25 16.48
CA THR A 9 -21.87 28.10 17.40
C THR A 9 -22.14 26.80 16.68
N VAL A 10 -23.06 26.77 15.72
CA VAL A 10 -23.34 25.58 14.89
C VAL A 10 -22.14 25.23 13.99
N ARG A 11 -21.48 26.22 13.40
CA ARG A 11 -20.28 26.01 12.58
C ARG A 11 -19.09 25.53 13.40
N LEU A 12 -18.87 26.10 14.60
CA LEU A 12 -17.81 25.64 15.50
C LEU A 12 -18.06 24.19 15.97
N SER A 13 -19.31 23.86 16.31
CA SER A 13 -19.66 22.49 16.73
C SER A 13 -19.50 21.49 15.59
N ALA A 14 -19.84 21.87 14.35
CA ALA A 14 -19.64 21.02 13.16
C ALA A 14 -18.15 20.77 12.86
N CYS A 15 -17.31 21.82 12.94
CA CYS A 15 -15.87 21.68 12.75
C CYS A 15 -15.23 20.83 13.86
N LEU A 16 -15.67 20.98 15.10
CA LEU A 16 -15.17 20.19 16.24
C LEU A 16 -15.57 18.69 16.08
N ALA A 17 -16.80 18.41 15.63
CA ALA A 17 -17.27 17.06 15.38
C ALA A 17 -16.48 16.37 14.24
N ILE A 18 -16.18 17.10 13.16
CA ILE A 18 -15.38 16.58 12.04
C ILE A 18 -13.93 16.31 12.48
N SER A 19 -13.35 17.16 13.33
CA SER A 19 -12.01 16.94 13.88
C SER A 19 -11.95 15.73 14.81
N PHE A 20 -13.01 15.47 15.60
CA PHE A 20 -13.10 14.27 16.44
C PHE A 20 -13.27 12.98 15.63
N LEU A 21 -13.97 13.01 14.49
CA LEU A 21 -14.07 11.86 13.59
C LEU A 21 -12.71 11.50 12.95
N ALA A 22 -11.89 12.51 12.62
CA ALA A 22 -10.56 12.29 12.05
C ALA A 22 -9.58 11.64 13.05
N LEU A 23 -9.69 11.95 14.36
CA LEU A 23 -8.86 11.32 15.39
C LEU A 23 -9.31 9.89 15.74
N ALA A 24 -10.58 9.55 15.52
CA ALA A 24 -11.09 8.20 15.74
C ALA A 24 -10.49 7.17 14.76
N ALA A 25 -9.97 7.59 13.60
CA ALA A 25 -9.31 6.71 12.64
C ALA A 25 -8.01 6.09 13.15
N CYS A 26 -7.36 6.70 14.15
CA CYS A 26 -6.15 6.17 14.80
C CYS A 26 -6.43 5.42 16.12
N SER A 27 -7.70 5.26 16.50
CA SER A 27 -8.09 4.50 17.69
C SER A 27 -8.31 3.02 17.38
N PRO A 28 -8.29 2.10 18.39
CA PRO A 28 -8.65 0.71 18.18
C PRO A 28 -10.04 0.52 17.54
N ALA A 29 -10.98 1.45 17.78
CA ALA A 29 -12.30 1.45 17.13
C ALA A 29 -12.20 1.85 15.64
N GLY A 30 -11.29 2.75 15.26
CA GLY A 30 -11.02 3.11 13.86
C GLY A 30 -10.44 1.96 13.07
N VAL A 31 -9.63 1.09 13.72
CA VAL A 31 -9.09 -0.13 13.09
C VAL A 31 -10.22 -1.11 12.76
N ILE A 32 -11.25 -1.21 13.62
CA ILE A 32 -12.41 -2.08 13.36
C ILE A 32 -13.21 -1.57 12.15
N VAL A 33 -13.45 -0.26 12.05
CA VAL A 33 -14.19 0.33 10.91
C VAL A 33 -13.37 0.28 9.65
N GLY A 34 -12.07 0.61 9.71
CA GLY A 34 -11.14 0.47 8.59
C GLY A 34 -10.97 -0.99 8.15
N GLY A 35 -10.94 -1.92 9.11
CA GLY A 35 -10.89 -3.36 8.85
C GLY A 35 -12.14 -3.88 8.13
N ALA A 36 -13.34 -3.39 8.47
CA ALA A 36 -14.57 -3.77 7.79
C ALA A 36 -14.62 -3.25 6.33
N ALA A 37 -14.16 -2.01 6.10
CA ALA A 37 -14.08 -1.47 4.75
C ALA A 37 -13.04 -2.21 3.89
N SER A 38 -11.88 -2.51 4.45
CA SER A 38 -10.84 -3.30 3.74
C SER A 38 -11.27 -4.76 3.51
N ALA A 39 -12.05 -5.35 4.43
CA ALA A 39 -12.63 -6.68 4.22
C ALA A 39 -13.66 -6.69 3.08
N GLY A 40 -14.44 -5.62 2.93
CA GLY A 40 -15.39 -5.45 1.82
C GLY A 40 -14.67 -5.38 0.48
N VAL A 41 -13.60 -4.63 0.36
CA VAL A 41 -12.76 -4.58 -0.84
C VAL A 41 -12.12 -5.94 -1.10
N ALA A 42 -11.48 -6.54 -0.09
CA ALA A 42 -10.85 -7.85 -0.21
C ALA A 42 -11.84 -8.98 -0.62
N ALA A 43 -13.11 -8.86 -0.27
CA ALA A 43 -14.15 -9.81 -0.71
C ALA A 43 -14.52 -9.64 -2.19
N SER A 44 -14.26 -8.46 -2.76
CA SER A 44 -14.54 -8.13 -4.15
C SER A 44 -13.35 -8.34 -5.08
N GLU A 45 -12.15 -8.57 -4.53
CA GLU A 45 -10.94 -8.91 -5.28
C GLU A 45 -10.94 -10.38 -5.65
N GLU A 46 -10.37 -10.74 -6.82
CA GLU A 46 -10.24 -12.14 -7.27
C GLU A 46 -9.41 -13.01 -6.32
N ARG A 47 -8.41 -12.43 -5.61
CA ARG A 47 -7.65 -13.15 -4.57
C ARG A 47 -8.47 -13.47 -3.31
N GLY A 48 -9.61 -12.78 -3.12
CA GLY A 48 -10.52 -12.94 -2.00
C GLY A 48 -9.94 -12.60 -0.62
N ILE A 49 -10.80 -12.71 0.41
CA ILE A 49 -10.43 -12.36 1.81
C ILE A 49 -9.24 -13.19 2.31
N LYS A 50 -9.17 -14.47 1.97
CA LYS A 50 -8.06 -15.35 2.40
C LYS A 50 -6.72 -14.91 1.82
N GLY A 51 -6.67 -14.58 0.53
CA GLY A 51 -5.47 -14.09 -0.13
C GLY A 51 -5.02 -12.75 0.48
N ALA A 52 -5.94 -11.81 0.62
CA ALA A 52 -5.66 -10.50 1.22
C ALA A 52 -5.17 -10.59 2.67
N ALA A 53 -5.76 -11.49 3.48
CA ALA A 53 -5.32 -11.72 4.85
C ALA A 53 -3.92 -12.33 4.92
N ASN A 54 -3.61 -13.30 4.06
CA ASN A 54 -2.28 -13.90 3.96
C ASN A 54 -1.23 -12.86 3.54
N ASP A 55 -1.50 -12.05 2.53
CA ASP A 55 -0.60 -10.99 2.07
C ASP A 55 -0.35 -9.94 3.16
N THR A 56 -1.38 -9.62 3.96
CA THR A 56 -1.25 -8.74 5.12
C THR A 56 -0.32 -9.34 6.18
N LEU A 57 -0.44 -10.64 6.48
CA LEU A 57 0.46 -11.33 7.43
C LEU A 57 1.90 -11.38 6.92
N ILE A 58 2.11 -11.64 5.64
CA ILE A 58 3.43 -11.59 4.99
C ILE A 58 4.03 -10.20 5.17
N ARG A 59 3.27 -9.13 4.86
CA ARG A 59 3.71 -7.74 5.02
C ARG A 59 4.14 -7.43 6.45
N VAL A 60 3.32 -7.81 7.44
CA VAL A 60 3.63 -7.58 8.86
C VAL A 60 4.93 -8.27 9.26
N LYS A 61 5.10 -9.55 8.89
CA LYS A 61 6.30 -10.33 9.23
C LYS A 61 7.57 -9.77 8.58
N ILE A 62 7.51 -9.32 7.31
CA ILE A 62 8.65 -8.70 6.64
C ILE A 62 9.01 -7.37 7.31
N ASN A 63 8.03 -6.50 7.53
CA ASN A 63 8.27 -5.21 8.18
C ASN A 63 8.83 -5.38 9.59
N GLU A 64 8.33 -6.34 10.37
CA GLU A 64 8.84 -6.66 11.70
C GLU A 64 10.30 -7.13 11.63
N ALA A 65 10.65 -7.99 10.68
CA ALA A 65 12.02 -8.45 10.49
C ALA A 65 12.97 -7.30 10.11
N TRP A 66 12.53 -6.40 9.25
CA TRP A 66 13.27 -5.21 8.85
C TRP A 66 13.47 -4.23 10.01
N MET A 67 12.41 -3.93 10.76
CA MET A 67 12.50 -3.03 11.92
C MET A 67 13.46 -3.56 13.00
N ARG A 68 13.50 -4.87 13.21
CA ARG A 68 14.41 -5.49 14.17
C ARG A 68 15.87 -5.51 13.70
N ALA A 69 16.10 -5.54 12.38
CA ALA A 69 17.44 -5.60 11.82
C ALA A 69 18.11 -4.22 11.77
N ASP A 70 17.45 -3.24 11.17
CA ASP A 70 17.91 -1.86 11.03
C ASP A 70 16.78 -0.99 10.50
N PHE A 71 16.12 -0.25 11.37
CA PHE A 71 14.99 0.59 11.00
C PHE A 71 15.38 1.67 9.98
N ASP A 72 16.52 2.34 10.17
CA ASP A 72 16.93 3.45 9.30
C ASP A 72 17.27 2.96 7.88
N ALA A 73 17.96 1.82 7.79
CA ALA A 73 18.29 1.22 6.49
C ALA A 73 17.05 0.79 5.71
N PHE A 74 16.08 0.20 6.40
CA PHE A 74 14.90 -0.37 5.74
C PHE A 74 13.70 0.59 5.66
N SER A 75 13.73 1.75 6.32
CA SER A 75 12.68 2.77 6.23
C SER A 75 12.49 3.34 4.82
N ARG A 76 13.49 3.17 3.93
CA ARG A 76 13.47 3.61 2.53
C ARG A 76 13.02 2.53 1.56
N LEU A 77 12.68 1.34 2.06
CA LEU A 77 12.15 0.25 1.27
C LEU A 77 10.63 0.24 1.26
N ASN A 78 10.08 -0.23 0.16
CA ASN A 78 8.65 -0.41 -0.04
C ASN A 78 8.35 -1.87 -0.31
N LEU A 79 7.20 -2.32 0.17
CA LEU A 79 6.65 -3.64 -0.10
C LEU A 79 5.33 -3.53 -0.84
N GLN A 80 5.22 -4.29 -1.92
CA GLN A 80 3.96 -4.58 -2.59
C GLN A 80 3.77 -6.08 -2.61
N ILE A 81 2.61 -6.56 -2.19
CA ILE A 81 2.34 -7.99 -2.04
C ILE A 81 0.99 -8.30 -2.62
N TYR A 82 0.96 -9.26 -3.52
CA TYR A 82 -0.25 -9.79 -4.12
C TYR A 82 -0.13 -11.30 -4.32
N GLU A 83 -1.03 -12.08 -3.71
CA GLU A 83 -1.03 -13.55 -3.71
C GLU A 83 0.32 -14.20 -3.36
N GLY A 84 1.03 -13.65 -2.38
CA GLY A 84 2.35 -14.14 -1.95
C GLY A 84 3.50 -13.77 -2.89
N ARG A 85 3.27 -13.02 -3.96
CA ARG A 85 4.31 -12.39 -4.78
C ARG A 85 4.70 -11.07 -4.13
N VAL A 86 5.95 -10.94 -3.75
CA VAL A 86 6.49 -9.81 -2.98
C VAL A 86 7.41 -9.00 -3.85
N LEU A 87 7.02 -7.78 -4.20
CA LEU A 87 7.90 -6.78 -4.80
C LEU A 87 8.56 -5.98 -3.68
N VAL A 88 9.89 -6.01 -3.63
CA VAL A 88 10.70 -5.17 -2.77
C VAL A 88 11.36 -4.10 -3.61
N SER A 89 11.09 -2.84 -3.32
CA SER A 89 11.65 -1.71 -4.06
C SER A 89 12.13 -0.62 -3.11
N GLY A 90 12.94 0.29 -3.62
CA GLY A 90 13.49 1.39 -2.85
C GLY A 90 15.01 1.46 -2.96
N ARG A 91 15.67 2.10 -1.98
CA ARG A 91 17.11 2.33 -2.03
C ARG A 91 17.79 1.98 -0.73
N VAL A 92 18.94 1.31 -0.86
CA VAL A 92 19.84 1.03 0.25
C VAL A 92 21.27 1.42 -0.13
N PRO A 93 22.15 1.74 0.84
CA PRO A 93 23.50 2.20 0.55
C PRO A 93 24.42 1.12 -0.01
N ASP A 94 24.18 -0.14 0.31
CA ASP A 94 25.07 -1.24 -0.07
C ASP A 94 24.34 -2.56 -0.36
N GLN A 95 25.04 -3.46 -1.06
CA GLN A 95 24.52 -4.77 -1.44
C GLN A 95 24.19 -5.66 -0.24
N THR A 96 24.94 -5.53 0.87
CA THR A 96 24.68 -6.35 2.06
C THR A 96 23.30 -6.06 2.67
N GLN A 97 22.90 -4.80 2.65
CA GLN A 97 21.56 -4.40 3.12
C GLN A 97 20.46 -4.88 2.15
N ALA A 98 20.70 -4.79 0.83
CA ALA A 98 19.77 -5.34 -0.16
C ALA A 98 19.56 -6.84 0.05
N ASP A 99 20.65 -7.60 0.22
CA ASP A 99 20.60 -9.05 0.43
C ASP A 99 19.85 -9.41 1.71
N LYS A 100 20.07 -8.68 2.81
CA LYS A 100 19.34 -8.86 4.07
C LYS A 100 17.84 -8.58 3.91
N ALA A 101 17.48 -7.54 3.16
CA ALA A 101 16.10 -7.20 2.89
C ALA A 101 15.38 -8.32 2.12
N VAL A 102 16.01 -8.81 1.05
CA VAL A 102 15.49 -9.90 0.23
C VAL A 102 15.39 -11.21 1.02
N GLN A 103 16.43 -11.54 1.80
CA GLN A 103 16.40 -12.73 2.67
C GLN A 103 15.26 -12.66 3.70
N ALA A 104 15.00 -11.48 4.27
CA ALA A 104 13.88 -11.30 5.19
C ALA A 104 12.53 -11.43 4.48
N ALA A 105 12.42 -10.99 3.23
CA ALA A 105 11.21 -11.11 2.43
C ALA A 105 10.84 -12.57 2.09
N TRP A 106 11.82 -13.47 2.00
CA TRP A 106 11.59 -14.89 1.74
C TRP A 106 11.14 -15.69 2.98
N LYS A 107 11.31 -15.16 4.20
CA LYS A 107 11.06 -15.94 5.43
C LYS A 107 9.60 -16.25 5.76
N PRO A 108 8.64 -15.34 5.51
CA PRO A 108 7.26 -15.62 5.87
C PRO A 108 6.68 -16.78 5.08
N GLU A 109 5.88 -17.61 5.76
CA GLU A 109 5.08 -18.63 5.11
C GLU A 109 4.06 -17.98 4.15
N GLY A 110 3.88 -18.59 2.98
CA GLY A 110 2.99 -18.09 1.93
C GLY A 110 3.66 -17.21 0.88
N VAL A 111 4.93 -16.84 1.05
CA VAL A 111 5.72 -16.17 0.00
C VAL A 111 6.00 -17.17 -1.12
N ARG A 112 5.61 -16.81 -2.35
CA ARG A 112 5.80 -17.60 -3.56
C ARG A 112 6.94 -17.10 -4.43
N GLU A 113 7.13 -15.77 -4.43
CA GLU A 113 8.11 -15.07 -5.26
C GLU A 113 8.56 -13.80 -4.57
N VAL A 114 9.83 -13.45 -4.73
CA VAL A 114 10.36 -12.13 -4.32
C VAL A 114 10.99 -11.48 -5.54
N ILE A 115 10.41 -10.37 -5.97
CA ILE A 115 10.90 -9.52 -7.05
C ILE A 115 11.73 -8.41 -6.39
N ASN A 116 13.03 -8.41 -6.69
CA ASN A 116 13.98 -7.48 -6.08
C ASN A 116 14.27 -6.30 -7.03
N GLU A 117 13.72 -5.14 -6.68
CA GLU A 117 13.94 -3.86 -7.37
C GLU A 117 14.55 -2.85 -6.39
N ILE A 118 15.48 -3.32 -5.57
CA ILE A 118 16.26 -2.47 -4.68
C ILE A 118 17.43 -1.85 -5.44
N GLU A 119 17.48 -0.53 -5.48
CA GLU A 119 18.60 0.22 -6.03
C GLU A 119 19.69 0.41 -4.95
N ILE A 120 20.95 0.18 -5.33
CA ILE A 120 22.09 0.51 -4.47
C ILE A 120 22.47 1.96 -4.72
N SER A 121 22.16 2.84 -3.80
CA SER A 121 22.47 4.27 -3.91
C SER A 121 22.45 4.97 -2.55
N GLU A 122 23.48 5.75 -2.27
CA GLU A 122 23.55 6.62 -1.09
C GLU A 122 22.70 7.89 -1.27
N ASN A 123 22.42 8.29 -2.51
CA ASN A 123 21.69 9.51 -2.83
C ASN A 123 20.19 9.24 -2.97
N SER A 124 19.39 9.95 -2.19
CA SER A 124 17.94 10.03 -2.40
C SER A 124 17.66 10.82 -3.67
N GLY A 125 17.51 10.14 -4.80
CA GLY A 125 17.14 10.77 -6.07
C GLY A 125 15.71 11.32 -6.04
N LEU A 126 15.52 12.51 -5.46
CA LEU A 126 14.21 13.18 -5.35
C LEU A 126 13.50 13.29 -6.71
N LYS A 127 14.25 13.49 -7.80
CA LYS A 127 13.68 13.59 -9.15
C LYS A 127 13.10 12.26 -9.63
N GLY A 128 13.77 11.13 -9.40
CA GLY A 128 13.26 9.81 -9.74
C GLY A 128 11.99 9.49 -8.97
N PHE A 129 11.99 9.74 -7.65
CA PHE A 129 10.82 9.52 -6.81
C PHE A 129 9.59 10.34 -7.26
N ALA A 130 9.77 11.63 -7.60
CA ALA A 130 8.67 12.47 -8.07
C ALA A 130 8.10 11.95 -9.42
N ASN A 131 8.96 11.51 -10.34
CA ASN A 131 8.54 10.94 -11.62
C ASN A 131 7.78 9.62 -11.41
N ASP A 132 8.30 8.71 -10.60
CA ASP A 132 7.65 7.44 -10.28
C ASP A 132 6.27 7.66 -9.62
N THR A 133 6.16 8.68 -8.75
CA THR A 133 4.88 9.06 -8.13
C THR A 133 3.86 9.53 -9.16
N LEU A 134 4.28 10.32 -10.16
CA LEU A 134 3.41 10.77 -11.24
C LEU A 134 2.97 9.60 -12.14
N ILE A 135 3.89 8.71 -12.48
CA ILE A 135 3.58 7.50 -13.28
C ILE A 135 2.55 6.64 -12.53
N ASN A 136 2.74 6.40 -11.23
CA ASN A 136 1.77 5.66 -10.42
C ASN A 136 0.39 6.32 -10.43
N ALA A 137 0.32 7.64 -10.20
CA ALA A 137 -0.95 8.35 -10.15
C ALA A 137 -1.69 8.32 -11.51
N GLN A 138 -0.97 8.42 -12.62
CA GLN A 138 -1.55 8.29 -13.95
C GLN A 138 -2.07 6.88 -14.20
N LEU A 139 -1.26 5.86 -13.91
CA LEU A 139 -1.64 4.48 -14.12
C LEU A 139 -2.83 4.07 -13.26
N ASP A 140 -2.85 4.48 -11.99
CA ASP A 140 -3.98 4.22 -11.09
C ASP A 140 -5.27 4.86 -11.62
N ALA A 141 -5.17 6.09 -12.18
CA ALA A 141 -6.30 6.75 -12.83
C ALA A 141 -6.73 6.01 -14.11
N ASP A 142 -5.78 5.64 -14.97
CA ASP A 142 -6.08 4.92 -16.22
C ASP A 142 -6.77 3.59 -15.92
N LEU A 143 -6.26 2.80 -14.98
CA LEU A 143 -6.90 1.54 -14.55
C LEU A 143 -8.28 1.74 -13.93
N LEU A 144 -8.47 2.84 -13.18
CA LEU A 144 -9.75 3.12 -12.54
C LEU A 144 -10.85 3.48 -13.55
N PHE A 145 -10.47 4.15 -14.65
CA PHE A 145 -11.41 4.60 -15.69
C PHE A 145 -11.49 3.64 -16.87
N ASP A 146 -10.69 2.59 -16.93
CA ASP A 146 -10.80 1.54 -17.94
C ASP A 146 -12.01 0.63 -17.62
N GLY A 147 -12.99 0.63 -18.50
CA GLY A 147 -14.22 -0.17 -18.31
C GLY A 147 -14.01 -1.68 -18.46
N ASN A 148 -12.88 -2.12 -19.00
CA ASN A 148 -12.56 -3.53 -19.23
C ASN A 148 -11.74 -4.14 -18.10
N VAL A 149 -11.08 -3.31 -17.30
CA VAL A 149 -10.19 -3.72 -16.22
C VAL A 149 -10.86 -3.51 -14.87
N ASN A 150 -10.82 -4.53 -14.01
CA ASN A 150 -11.24 -4.40 -12.62
C ASN A 150 -10.05 -3.93 -11.76
N SER A 151 -9.87 -2.61 -11.67
CA SER A 151 -8.72 -1.96 -11.03
C SER A 151 -8.42 -2.43 -9.60
N ILE A 152 -9.44 -2.91 -8.85
CA ILE A 152 -9.26 -3.43 -7.48
C ILE A 152 -8.42 -4.71 -7.42
N ASN A 153 -8.31 -5.44 -8.53
CA ASN A 153 -7.53 -6.67 -8.64
C ASN A 153 -6.05 -6.40 -8.89
N TYR A 154 -5.66 -5.15 -9.07
CA TYR A 154 -4.29 -4.79 -9.45
C TYR A 154 -3.65 -3.86 -8.42
N SER A 155 -2.37 -4.02 -8.26
CA SER A 155 -1.52 -3.17 -7.45
C SER A 155 -0.36 -2.68 -8.31
N THR A 156 -0.24 -1.38 -8.45
CA THR A 156 0.72 -0.72 -9.33
C THR A 156 1.91 -0.15 -8.57
N ARG A 157 3.07 -0.16 -9.18
CA ARG A 157 4.26 0.51 -8.65
C ARG A 157 5.21 0.90 -9.77
N ALA A 158 5.59 2.17 -9.82
CA ALA A 158 6.71 2.62 -10.64
C ALA A 158 7.99 2.69 -9.79
N VAL A 159 9.08 2.19 -10.33
CA VAL A 159 10.41 2.23 -9.72
C VAL A 159 11.43 2.51 -10.82
N GLY A 160 12.14 3.63 -10.73
CA GLY A 160 13.14 4.01 -11.72
C GLY A 160 12.58 4.14 -13.15
N GLY A 161 11.30 4.52 -13.30
CA GLY A 161 10.62 4.61 -14.59
C GLY A 161 10.06 3.28 -15.12
N THR A 162 10.30 2.16 -14.43
CA THR A 162 9.71 0.86 -14.75
C THR A 162 8.42 0.66 -13.96
N VAL A 163 7.35 0.20 -14.62
CA VAL A 163 6.07 -0.10 -13.98
C VAL A 163 5.98 -1.58 -13.65
N TYR A 164 5.65 -1.88 -12.41
CA TYR A 164 5.32 -3.21 -11.91
C TYR A 164 3.82 -3.28 -11.65
N LEU A 165 3.16 -4.21 -12.31
CA LEU A 165 1.74 -4.50 -12.13
C LEU A 165 1.60 -5.90 -11.52
N LEU A 166 1.07 -5.97 -10.31
CA LEU A 166 0.77 -7.22 -9.62
C LEU A 166 -0.74 -7.36 -9.48
N GLY A 167 -1.30 -8.47 -9.97
CA GLY A 167 -2.73 -8.68 -9.91
C GLY A 167 -3.16 -10.01 -10.50
N VAL A 168 -4.48 -10.20 -10.55
CA VAL A 168 -5.15 -11.34 -11.18
C VAL A 168 -6.30 -10.81 -12.03
N ALA A 169 -6.26 -11.10 -13.32
CA ALA A 169 -7.36 -10.82 -14.22
C ALA A 169 -8.54 -11.78 -13.95
N ARG A 170 -9.78 -11.27 -14.06
CA ARG A 170 -11.01 -12.07 -13.89
C ARG A 170 -11.12 -13.15 -14.97
N ASP A 171 -10.73 -12.79 -16.17
CA ASP A 171 -10.86 -13.63 -17.35
C ASP A 171 -9.76 -13.31 -18.38
N ARG A 172 -9.85 -13.99 -19.52
CA ARG A 172 -8.87 -13.85 -20.59
C ARG A 172 -8.94 -12.51 -21.31
N ASP A 173 -10.14 -11.96 -21.43
CA ASP A 173 -10.39 -10.71 -22.13
C ASP A 173 -9.81 -9.51 -21.36
N GLU A 174 -9.80 -9.60 -20.02
CA GLU A 174 -9.13 -8.60 -19.15
C GLU A 174 -7.61 -8.73 -19.17
N LEU A 175 -7.07 -9.92 -19.46
CA LEU A 175 -5.62 -10.18 -19.50
C LEU A 175 -4.97 -9.71 -20.80
N ASP A 176 -5.68 -9.79 -21.93
CA ASP A 176 -5.21 -9.52 -23.30
C ASP A 176 -5.43 -8.05 -23.68
#